data_b2720be04f203007505c6bb77f1e8020
#
_entry.id   b2720be04f203007505c6bb77f1e8020
#
_cell.length_a   1.000
_cell.length_b   1.000
_cell.length_c   1.000
_cell.angle_alpha   90.00
_cell.angle_beta   90.00
_cell.angle_gamma   90.00
#
_symmetry.space_group_name_H-M   'P 1'
#
loop_
_entity.id
_entity.type
_entity.pdbx_description
1 polymer ?
#
loop_
_entity_poly.entity_id
_entity_poly.type
_entity_poly.pdbx_seq_one_letter_code
_entity_poly.pdbx_strand_id
1 'polypeptide(L)'
;MTEIETAKLISYVKIDFSTEAELELYINMFEKEGESFWLQLKEIGLLRWRINRVWNKRGGFELSQIFEYKDENSFIKGQELLGDILESKKEFLGKINFKRTAFRNINIFDYYE
;
A
#
# COMPACT_ATOMS: atom_id res chain seq x y z
N MET A 1 -21.83 20.99 -1.76
CA MET A 1 -20.42 20.82 -1.38
C MET A 1 -20.20 19.40 -0.87
N THR A 2 -19.27 18.70 -1.46
CA THR A 2 -18.99 17.32 -1.06
C THR A 2 -18.06 17.33 0.15
N GLU A 3 -18.45 16.65 1.21
CA GLU A 3 -17.59 16.49 2.37
C GLU A 3 -16.40 15.59 2.01
N ILE A 4 -15.21 15.99 2.47
CA ILE A 4 -14.02 15.16 2.33
C ILE A 4 -13.95 14.23 3.52
N GLU A 5 -14.00 12.93 3.25
CA GLU A 5 -13.79 11.93 4.30
C GLU A 5 -12.32 11.92 4.70
N THR A 6 -12.07 12.09 6.00
CA THR A 6 -10.72 11.99 6.55
C THR A 6 -10.47 10.58 7.06
N ALA A 7 -9.26 10.10 6.82
CA ALA A 7 -8.85 8.78 7.29
C ALA A 7 -8.70 8.79 8.80
N LYS A 8 -9.17 7.74 9.45
CA LYS A 8 -8.98 7.54 10.89
C LYS A 8 -7.82 6.61 11.18
N LEU A 9 -7.62 5.62 10.32
CA LEU A 9 -6.51 4.69 10.42
C LEU A 9 -5.67 4.74 9.16
N ILE A 10 -4.36 4.81 9.34
CA ILE A 10 -3.40 4.88 8.23
C ILE A 10 -2.39 3.76 8.40
N SER A 11 -2.28 2.90 7.38
CA SER A 11 -1.25 1.89 7.33
C SER A 11 -0.09 2.41 6.48
N TYR A 12 1.10 2.44 7.04
CA TYR A 12 2.33 2.80 6.34
C TYR A 12 3.15 1.54 6.13
N VAL A 13 3.48 1.25 4.88
CA VAL A 13 4.22 0.05 4.52
C VAL A 13 5.49 0.43 3.79
N LYS A 14 6.62 -0.08 4.26
CA LYS A 14 7.92 0.05 3.59
C LYS A 14 8.29 -1.28 2.98
N ILE A 15 8.80 -1.26 1.76
CA ILE A 15 9.28 -2.46 1.09
C ILE A 15 10.69 -2.19 0.58
N ASP A 16 11.66 -2.94 1.11
CA ASP A 16 13.07 -2.87 0.71
C ASP A 16 13.37 -4.01 -0.23
N PHE A 17 13.86 -3.69 -1.43
CA PHE A 17 14.25 -4.69 -2.44
C PHE A 17 15.76 -4.84 -2.46
N SER A 18 16.21 -6.04 -2.83
CA SER A 18 17.65 -6.32 -2.94
C SER A 18 18.28 -5.69 -4.17
N THR A 19 17.50 -5.55 -5.26
CA THR A 19 17.99 -4.97 -6.52
C THR A 19 16.95 -4.04 -7.14
N GLU A 20 17.42 -3.15 -8.01
CA GLU A 20 16.54 -2.27 -8.76
C GLU A 20 15.62 -3.05 -9.71
N ALA A 21 16.13 -4.11 -10.30
CA ALA A 21 15.33 -4.96 -11.18
C ALA A 21 14.13 -5.55 -10.46
N GLU A 22 14.30 -5.98 -9.21
CA GLU A 22 13.22 -6.53 -8.41
C GLU A 22 12.20 -5.45 -8.05
N LEU A 23 12.65 -4.25 -7.72
CA LEU A 23 11.78 -3.11 -7.48
C LEU A 23 10.95 -2.79 -8.73
N GLU A 24 11.57 -2.78 -9.90
CA GLU A 24 10.87 -2.50 -11.16
C GLU A 24 9.84 -3.57 -11.50
N LEU A 25 10.13 -4.83 -11.23
CA LEU A 25 9.16 -5.91 -11.42
C LEU A 25 7.92 -5.71 -10.54
N TYR A 26 8.13 -5.28 -9.31
CA TYR A 26 7.05 -5.00 -8.38
C TYR A 26 6.18 -3.83 -8.85
N ILE A 27 6.81 -2.76 -9.34
CA ILE A 27 6.11 -1.61 -9.92
C ILE A 27 5.29 -2.03 -11.13
N ASN A 28 5.85 -2.87 -12.01
CA ASN A 28 5.15 -3.36 -13.20
C ASN A 28 3.88 -4.14 -12.83
N MET A 29 3.89 -4.86 -11.73
CA MET A 29 2.69 -5.54 -11.25
C MET A 29 1.56 -4.54 -10.98
N PHE A 30 1.88 -3.41 -10.35
CA PHE A 30 0.89 -2.37 -10.08
C PHE A 30 0.43 -1.65 -11.34
N GLU A 31 1.29 -1.49 -12.32
CA GLU A 31 0.91 -0.91 -13.62
C GLU A 31 -0.15 -1.77 -14.31
N LYS A 32 -0.05 -3.07 -14.18
CA LYS A 32 -0.97 -4.02 -14.82
C LYS A 32 -2.25 -4.26 -14.01
N GLU A 33 -2.13 -4.37 -12.70
CA GLU A 33 -3.22 -4.87 -11.86
C GLU A 33 -3.64 -3.91 -10.74
N GLY A 34 -2.92 -2.82 -10.55
CA GLY A 34 -3.15 -1.88 -9.44
C GLY A 34 -4.55 -1.30 -9.41
N GLU A 35 -5.11 -0.97 -10.57
CA GLU A 35 -6.46 -0.42 -10.63
C GLU A 35 -7.50 -1.43 -10.14
N SER A 36 -7.34 -2.70 -10.49
CA SER A 36 -8.23 -3.76 -10.02
C SER A 36 -8.16 -3.91 -8.50
N PHE A 37 -6.94 -3.88 -7.94
CA PHE A 37 -6.76 -3.94 -6.49
C PHE A 37 -7.39 -2.74 -5.80
N TRP A 38 -7.19 -1.55 -6.37
CA TRP A 38 -7.75 -0.30 -5.85
C TRP A 38 -9.28 -0.36 -5.80
N LEU A 39 -9.93 -0.80 -6.87
CA LEU A 39 -11.39 -0.88 -6.94
C LEU A 39 -11.96 -1.81 -5.86
N GLN A 40 -11.30 -2.93 -5.61
CA GLN A 40 -11.71 -3.86 -4.56
C GLN A 40 -11.54 -3.26 -3.17
N LEU A 41 -10.40 -2.62 -2.91
CA LEU A 41 -10.12 -2.00 -1.61
C LEU A 41 -11.00 -0.79 -1.34
N LYS A 42 -11.27 0.01 -2.36
CA LYS A 42 -12.17 1.16 -2.26
C LYS A 42 -13.55 0.75 -1.77
N GLU A 43 -14.06 -0.35 -2.29
CA GLU A 43 -15.39 -0.85 -1.96
C GLU A 43 -15.54 -1.20 -0.48
N ILE A 44 -14.47 -1.64 0.16
CA ILE A 44 -14.50 -2.01 1.58
C ILE A 44 -14.11 -0.87 2.53
N GLY A 45 -13.86 0.34 2.01
CA GLY A 45 -13.63 1.53 2.82
C GLY A 45 -12.22 2.09 2.80
N LEU A 46 -11.38 1.67 1.84
CA LEU A 46 -10.11 2.36 1.61
C LEU A 46 -10.41 3.70 0.92
N LEU A 47 -9.98 4.79 1.53
CA LEU A 47 -10.24 6.14 1.02
C LEU A 47 -9.17 6.62 0.05
N ARG A 48 -7.93 6.22 0.30
CA ARG A 48 -6.79 6.62 -0.53
C ARG A 48 -5.68 5.61 -0.40
N TRP A 49 -4.98 5.37 -1.50
CA TRP A 49 -3.83 4.49 -1.54
C TRP A 49 -2.75 5.14 -2.38
N ARG A 50 -1.60 5.41 -1.77
CA ARG A 50 -0.46 6.01 -2.46
C ARG A 50 0.71 5.04 -2.41
N ILE A 51 1.36 4.88 -3.55
CA ILE A 51 2.56 4.07 -3.69
C ILE A 51 3.66 5.00 -4.17
N ASN A 52 4.74 5.08 -3.40
CA ASN A 52 5.81 6.05 -3.63
C ASN A 52 7.15 5.35 -3.74
N ARG A 53 8.02 5.88 -4.60
CA ARG A 53 9.41 5.44 -4.65
C ARG A 53 10.23 6.36 -3.74
N VAL A 54 10.99 5.77 -2.83
CA VAL A 54 11.88 6.55 -1.96
C VAL A 54 13.10 6.96 -2.78
N TRP A 55 13.34 8.28 -2.89
CA TRP A 55 14.37 8.81 -3.78
C TRP A 55 15.67 9.21 -3.07
N ASN A 56 15.62 9.45 -1.77
CA ASN A 56 16.77 9.95 -1.02
C ASN A 56 17.52 8.89 -0.20
N LYS A 57 17.27 7.61 -0.46
CA LYS A 57 17.94 6.53 0.25
C LYS A 57 19.09 5.99 -0.57
N ARG A 58 20.32 6.32 -0.14
CA ARG A 58 21.52 5.86 -0.84
C ARG A 58 21.70 4.36 -0.75
N GLY A 59 21.95 3.75 -1.91
CA GLY A 59 22.23 2.32 -2.00
C GLY A 59 21.03 1.43 -1.69
N GLY A 60 19.84 2.02 -1.56
CA GLY A 60 18.63 1.29 -1.27
C GLY A 60 17.64 1.34 -2.42
N PHE A 61 16.81 0.31 -2.52
CA PHE A 61 15.72 0.22 -3.49
C PHE A 61 14.45 0.03 -2.70
N GLU A 62 13.76 1.14 -2.40
CA GLU A 62 12.66 1.13 -1.44
C GLU A 62 11.40 1.78 -2.02
N LEU A 63 10.27 1.13 -1.76
CA LEU A 63 8.95 1.71 -1.98
C LEU A 63 8.29 1.96 -0.63
N SER A 64 7.46 3.00 -0.56
CA SER A 64 6.58 3.21 0.57
C SER A 64 5.14 3.21 0.07
N GLN A 65 4.22 2.68 0.89
CA GLN A 65 2.81 2.67 0.57
C GLN A 65 2.04 3.26 1.75
N ILE A 66 1.06 4.09 1.45
CA ILE A 66 0.21 4.70 2.47
C ILE A 66 -1.23 4.33 2.15
N PHE A 67 -1.86 3.59 3.08
CA PHE A 67 -3.25 3.18 2.98
C PHE A 67 -4.06 3.99 3.99
N GLU A 68 -5.04 4.73 3.52
CA GLU A 68 -5.90 5.55 4.38
C GLU A 68 -7.28 4.90 4.45
N TYR A 69 -7.65 4.41 5.63
CA TYR A 69 -8.90 3.70 5.87
C TYR A 69 -9.91 4.60 6.58
N LYS A 70 -11.17 4.42 6.22
CA LYS A 70 -12.29 5.16 6.79
C LYS A 70 -12.43 4.93 8.29
N ASP A 71 -12.31 3.67 8.71
CA ASP A 71 -12.50 3.25 10.11
C ASP A 71 -11.79 1.92 10.36
N GLU A 72 -11.87 1.44 11.61
CA GLU A 72 -11.26 0.19 12.02
C GLU A 72 -11.82 -1.01 11.27
N ASN A 73 -13.12 -1.04 11.03
CA ASN A 73 -13.77 -2.13 10.32
C ASN A 73 -13.25 -2.23 8.87
N SER A 74 -13.11 -1.10 8.20
CA SER A 74 -12.52 -1.02 6.86
C SER A 74 -11.09 -1.51 6.84
N PHE A 75 -10.30 -1.17 7.87
CA PHE A 75 -8.94 -1.64 8.02
C PHE A 75 -8.88 -3.17 8.14
N ILE A 76 -9.72 -3.76 8.99
CA ILE A 76 -9.78 -5.22 9.18
C ILE A 76 -10.13 -5.92 7.87
N LYS A 77 -11.16 -5.46 7.19
CA LYS A 77 -11.55 -6.00 5.88
C LYS A 77 -10.45 -5.84 4.83
N GLY A 78 -9.77 -4.69 4.87
CA GLY A 78 -8.65 -4.41 3.99
C GLY A 78 -7.50 -5.36 4.18
N GLN A 79 -7.18 -5.72 5.44
CA GLN A 79 -6.12 -6.67 5.73
C GLN A 79 -6.46 -8.08 5.20
N GLU A 80 -7.70 -8.50 5.32
CA GLU A 80 -8.15 -9.78 4.77
C GLU A 80 -8.04 -9.80 3.24
N LEU A 81 -8.51 -8.74 2.60
CA LEU A 81 -8.46 -8.63 1.14
C LEU A 81 -7.02 -8.57 0.61
N LEU A 82 -6.16 -7.79 1.26
CA LEU A 82 -4.73 -7.73 0.91
C LEU A 82 -4.07 -9.08 1.08
N GLY A 83 -4.43 -9.81 2.13
CA GLY A 83 -3.95 -11.18 2.32
C GLY A 83 -4.32 -12.09 1.16
N ASP A 84 -5.56 -12.00 0.67
CA ASP A 84 -6.02 -12.76 -0.47
C ASP A 84 -5.30 -12.36 -1.76
N ILE A 85 -5.10 -11.06 -1.96
CA ILE A 85 -4.35 -10.55 -3.13
C ILE A 85 -2.92 -11.06 -3.11
N LEU A 86 -2.25 -10.98 -1.96
CA LEU A 86 -0.87 -11.46 -1.82
C LEU A 86 -0.76 -12.96 -2.05
N GLU A 87 -1.74 -13.72 -1.54
CA GLU A 87 -1.79 -15.17 -1.78
C GLU A 87 -1.95 -15.48 -3.27
N SER A 88 -2.77 -14.72 -3.97
CA SER A 88 -2.97 -14.91 -5.42
C SER A 88 -1.71 -14.59 -6.23
N LYS A 89 -0.77 -13.83 -5.65
CA LYS A 89 0.48 -13.42 -6.29
C LYS A 89 1.71 -14.10 -5.71
N LYS A 90 1.54 -15.14 -4.91
CA LYS A 90 2.65 -15.76 -4.19
C LYS A 90 3.76 -16.32 -5.07
N GLU A 91 3.44 -16.82 -6.26
CA GLU A 91 4.46 -17.33 -7.18
C GLU A 91 5.34 -16.20 -7.71
N PHE A 92 4.70 -15.11 -8.13
CA PHE A 92 5.41 -13.92 -8.59
C PHE A 92 6.25 -13.30 -7.46
N LEU A 93 5.64 -13.09 -6.30
CA LEU A 93 6.31 -12.47 -5.16
C LEU A 93 7.44 -13.33 -4.61
N GLY A 94 7.31 -14.65 -4.71
CA GLY A 94 8.36 -15.58 -4.30
C GLY A 94 9.64 -15.50 -5.12
N LYS A 95 9.58 -14.87 -6.31
CA LYS A 95 10.74 -14.66 -7.19
C LYS A 95 11.44 -13.33 -6.92
N ILE A 96 10.86 -12.50 -6.06
CA ILE A 96 11.40 -11.18 -5.74
C ILE A 96 11.91 -11.21 -4.30
N ASN A 97 13.16 -10.80 -4.10
CA ASN A 97 13.73 -10.72 -2.76
C ASN A 97 13.46 -9.32 -2.17
N PHE A 98 12.64 -9.28 -1.13
CA PHE A 98 12.28 -8.03 -0.48
C PHE A 98 11.97 -8.23 1.00
N LYS A 99 12.05 -7.14 1.77
CA LYS A 99 11.68 -7.11 3.18
C LYS A 99 10.55 -6.09 3.34
N ARG A 100 9.45 -6.52 3.93
CA ARG A 100 8.27 -5.67 4.16
C ARG A 100 8.18 -5.33 5.65
N THR A 101 7.99 -4.03 5.94
CA THR A 101 7.75 -3.54 7.30
C THR A 101 6.49 -2.69 7.28
N ALA A 102 5.55 -2.97 8.18
CA ALA A 102 4.29 -2.25 8.24
C ALA A 102 4.09 -1.58 9.58
N PHE A 103 3.58 -0.35 9.54
CA PHE A 103 3.23 0.43 10.72
C PHE A 103 1.77 0.82 10.63
N ARG A 104 1.06 0.73 11.74
CA ARG A 104 -0.34 1.13 11.84
C ARG A 104 -0.43 2.42 12.64
N ASN A 105 -1.09 3.41 12.08
CA ASN A 105 -1.11 4.75 12.64
C ASN A 105 -2.55 5.21 12.84
N ILE A 106 -2.78 5.95 13.93
CA ILE A 106 -4.04 6.64 14.17
C ILE A 106 -3.78 8.09 13.81
N ASN A 107 -4.64 8.66 12.96
CA ASN A 107 -4.50 10.05 12.59
C ASN A 107 -4.84 10.95 13.80
N ILE A 108 -3.95 11.87 14.14
CA ILE A 108 -4.12 12.81 15.24
C ILE A 108 -4.43 14.20 14.73
N PHE A 109 -3.65 14.67 13.77
CA PHE A 109 -3.83 15.99 13.15
C PHE A 109 -3.82 15.83 11.65
N ASP A 110 -4.72 16.53 10.98
CA ASP A 110 -4.84 16.49 9.53
C ASP A 110 -4.92 17.92 8.99
N TYR A 111 -3.82 18.37 8.38
CA TYR A 111 -3.74 19.70 7.77
C TYR A 111 -3.73 19.53 6.24
N TYR A 112 -4.68 20.15 5.58
CA TYR A 112 -4.78 20.10 4.11
C TYR A 112 -5.49 21.35 3.60
N GLU A 113 -5.35 21.61 2.32
CA GLU A 113 -6.04 22.72 1.66
C GLU A 113 -7.43 22.34 1.19
#